data_042a3eaaf8badda6bba37d1797d5fb37
#
_entry.id   042a3eaaf8badda6bba37d1797d5fb37
#
_cell.length_a   1.000
_cell.length_b   1.000
_cell.length_c   1.000
_cell.angle_alpha   90.00
_cell.angle_beta   90.00
_cell.angle_gamma   90.00
#
_symmetry.space_group_name_H-M   'P 1'
#
loop_
_entity.id
_entity.type
_entity.pdbx_description
1 polymer ?
#
loop_
_entity_poly.entity_id
_entity_poly.type
_entity_poly.pdbx_seq_one_letter_code
_entity_poly.pdbx_strand_id
1 'polypeptide(L)'
;MLRDLDILKRINEKTKAVVQMTLTTADESLCRIIEPHVCSTKERFEALKTLRDNGIPTVVWLCPILPYINDTRENIASILRMCIEAQVRGVICFGMGMTLRDGSREYFYRQLDRHFPGLKERYIKEYGDRYEIPSPRDDELMSLFHHTCEQSGIMHDNDEIFAYLHRFEEKEPFGQLSLWQLPRNE
;
A
#
# COMPACT_ATOMS: atom_id res chain seq x y z
N MET A 1 -11.86 0.69 9.85
CA MET A 1 -11.33 -0.65 9.48
C MET A 1 -11.32 -1.59 10.69
N LEU A 2 -10.52 -1.38 11.76
CA LEU A 2 -10.53 -2.28 12.93
C LEU A 2 -11.89 -2.35 13.65
N ARG A 3 -12.71 -1.31 13.56
CA ARG A 3 -14.09 -1.31 14.04
C ARG A 3 -14.92 -2.46 13.42
N ASP A 4 -14.64 -2.82 12.18
CA ASP A 4 -15.41 -3.79 11.41
C ASP A 4 -14.66 -5.15 11.30
N LEU A 5 -13.72 -5.42 12.23
CA LEU A 5 -12.86 -6.59 12.22
C LEU A 5 -13.65 -7.91 12.29
N ASP A 6 -14.74 -7.96 13.05
CA ASP A 6 -15.64 -9.10 13.16
C ASP A 6 -16.32 -9.43 11.82
N ILE A 7 -16.67 -8.40 11.05
CA ILE A 7 -17.24 -8.54 9.71
C ILE A 7 -16.19 -9.10 8.74
N LEU A 8 -14.99 -8.53 8.77
CA LEU A 8 -13.87 -8.99 7.93
C LEU A 8 -13.52 -10.45 8.23
N LYS A 9 -13.51 -10.86 9.49
CA LYS A 9 -13.29 -12.27 9.89
C LYS A 9 -14.35 -13.19 9.30
N ARG A 10 -15.63 -12.86 9.47
CA ARG A 10 -16.73 -13.68 8.91
C ARG A 10 -16.68 -13.77 7.38
N ILE A 11 -16.27 -12.69 6.71
CA ILE A 11 -16.06 -12.73 5.26
C ILE A 11 -14.87 -13.65 4.94
N ASN A 12 -13.77 -13.51 5.67
CA ASN A 12 -12.56 -14.29 5.42
C ASN A 12 -12.73 -15.78 5.75
N GLU A 13 -13.65 -16.16 6.64
CA GLU A 13 -14.03 -17.54 6.92
C GLU A 13 -14.74 -18.19 5.71
N LYS A 14 -15.62 -17.46 5.03
CA LYS A 14 -16.44 -17.97 3.91
C LYS A 14 -15.74 -17.86 2.56
N THR A 15 -15.01 -16.81 2.38
CA THR A 15 -14.28 -16.52 1.15
C THR A 15 -12.91 -15.90 1.48
N LYS A 16 -12.52 -14.84 0.81
CA LYS A 16 -11.27 -14.13 1.06
C LYS A 16 -11.55 -12.65 1.29
N ALA A 17 -11.12 -12.14 2.44
CA ALA A 17 -11.02 -10.71 2.70
C ALA A 17 -9.55 -10.30 2.63
N VAL A 18 -9.22 -9.30 1.82
CA VAL A 18 -7.88 -8.72 1.76
C VAL A 18 -7.96 -7.25 2.09
N VAL A 19 -7.22 -6.82 3.09
CA VAL A 19 -7.15 -5.41 3.46
C VAL A 19 -5.93 -4.77 2.80
N GLN A 20 -6.16 -3.65 2.12
CA GLN A 20 -5.11 -2.89 1.48
C GLN A 20 -4.84 -1.60 2.25
N MET A 21 -3.57 -1.25 2.41
CA MET A 21 -3.16 -0.09 3.20
C MET A 21 -1.92 0.58 2.59
N THR A 22 -1.93 1.91 2.52
CA THR A 22 -0.79 2.68 2.05
C THR A 22 0.21 2.93 3.19
N LEU A 23 1.49 2.73 2.92
CA LEU A 23 2.61 3.18 3.75
C LEU A 23 3.64 3.88 2.86
N THR A 24 3.91 5.15 3.12
CA THR A 24 4.80 5.98 2.30
C THR A 24 6.02 6.48 3.06
N THR A 25 5.92 6.61 4.38
CA THR A 25 7.02 7.02 5.24
C THR A 25 6.97 6.33 6.59
N ALA A 26 8.16 5.99 7.11
CA ALA A 26 8.31 5.46 8.47
C ALA A 26 8.47 6.58 9.52
N ASP A 27 8.71 7.81 9.08
CA ASP A 27 8.85 8.98 9.95
C ASP A 27 7.48 9.56 10.29
N GLU A 28 7.10 9.51 11.57
CA GLU A 28 5.82 10.02 12.07
C GLU A 28 5.67 11.54 11.89
N SER A 29 6.77 12.29 11.99
CA SER A 29 6.75 13.74 11.81
C SER A 29 6.51 14.10 10.35
N LEU A 30 7.20 13.41 9.45
CA LEU A 30 7.02 13.55 8.02
C LEU A 30 5.62 13.08 7.60
N CYS A 31 5.12 11.96 8.16
CA CYS A 31 3.77 11.46 7.89
C CYS A 31 2.72 12.55 8.15
N ARG A 32 2.81 13.27 9.25
CA ARG A 32 1.87 14.37 9.57
C ARG A 32 1.91 15.53 8.59
N ILE A 33 3.05 15.73 7.92
CA ILE A 33 3.22 16.78 6.92
C ILE A 33 2.65 16.35 5.56
N ILE A 34 3.04 15.15 5.09
CA ILE A 34 2.70 14.71 3.73
C ILE A 34 1.32 14.04 3.64
N GLU A 35 0.83 13.50 4.76
CA GLU A 35 -0.47 12.82 4.87
C GLU A 35 -1.27 13.39 6.06
N PRO A 36 -1.59 14.70 6.07
CA PRO A 36 -2.37 15.29 7.14
C PRO A 36 -3.78 14.68 7.20
N HIS A 37 -4.36 14.60 8.39
CA HIS A 37 -5.73 14.12 8.63
C HIS A 37 -5.98 12.62 8.40
N VAL A 38 -4.94 11.82 8.29
CA VAL A 38 -5.05 10.34 8.26
C VAL A 38 -4.33 9.71 9.45
N CYS A 39 -4.57 8.42 9.66
CA CYS A 39 -3.85 7.67 10.69
C CYS A 39 -2.33 7.71 10.47
N SER A 40 -1.58 7.82 11.53
CA SER A 40 -0.12 7.79 11.50
C SER A 40 0.41 6.45 10.97
N THR A 41 1.66 6.42 10.55
CA THR A 41 2.30 5.18 10.09
C THR A 41 2.30 4.13 11.19
N LYS A 42 2.56 4.52 12.44
CA LYS A 42 2.52 3.63 13.58
C LYS A 42 1.13 3.02 13.80
N GLU A 43 0.08 3.81 13.73
CA GLU A 43 -1.31 3.31 13.86
C GLU A 43 -1.67 2.36 12.72
N ARG A 44 -1.24 2.66 11.49
CA ARG A 44 -1.42 1.77 10.33
C ARG A 44 -0.65 0.47 10.50
N PHE A 45 0.57 0.52 11.00
CA PHE A 45 1.38 -0.66 11.29
C PHE A 45 0.76 -1.55 12.37
N GLU A 46 0.27 -0.97 13.48
CA GLU A 46 -0.46 -1.73 14.51
C GLU A 46 -1.75 -2.36 13.95
N ALA A 47 -2.43 -1.67 13.02
CA ALA A 47 -3.58 -2.23 12.34
C ALA A 47 -3.21 -3.43 11.45
N LEU A 48 -2.09 -3.38 10.73
CA LEU A 48 -1.59 -4.52 9.94
C LEU A 48 -1.30 -5.73 10.82
N LYS A 49 -0.65 -5.53 11.98
CA LYS A 49 -0.39 -6.62 12.94
C LYS A 49 -1.69 -7.21 13.48
N THR A 50 -2.64 -6.36 13.84
CA THR A 50 -3.95 -6.82 14.31
C THR A 50 -4.68 -7.66 13.25
N LEU A 51 -4.61 -7.27 11.97
CA LEU A 51 -5.20 -8.02 10.87
C LEU A 51 -4.50 -9.37 10.70
N ARG A 52 -3.17 -9.40 10.72
CA ARG A 52 -2.38 -10.63 10.71
C ARG A 52 -2.80 -11.60 11.81
N ASP A 53 -2.88 -11.11 13.06
CA ASP A 53 -3.22 -11.92 14.24
C ASP A 53 -4.65 -12.48 14.18
N ASN A 54 -5.49 -11.90 13.31
CA ASN A 54 -6.83 -12.38 13.01
C ASN A 54 -6.93 -13.16 11.68
N GLY A 55 -5.80 -13.52 11.07
CA GLY A 55 -5.73 -14.33 9.87
C GLY A 55 -6.21 -13.61 8.59
N ILE A 56 -6.32 -12.28 8.62
CA ILE A 56 -6.76 -11.48 7.47
C ILE A 56 -5.52 -11.05 6.67
N PRO A 57 -5.36 -11.52 5.43
CA PRO A 57 -4.25 -11.12 4.58
C PRO A 57 -4.30 -9.62 4.27
N THR A 58 -3.11 -9.03 4.20
CA THR A 58 -2.95 -7.60 3.92
C THR A 58 -2.02 -7.38 2.74
N VAL A 59 -2.24 -6.30 2.00
CA VAL A 59 -1.38 -5.80 0.93
C VAL A 59 -1.06 -4.34 1.20
N VAL A 60 0.22 -3.99 1.11
CA VAL A 60 0.68 -2.60 1.32
C VAL A 60 0.91 -1.94 -0.03
N TRP A 61 0.47 -0.68 -0.16
CA TRP A 61 0.80 0.20 -1.29
C TRP A 61 1.97 1.08 -0.88
N LEU A 62 3.12 0.85 -1.48
CA LEU A 62 4.34 1.66 -1.30
C LEU A 62 4.36 2.77 -2.37
N CYS A 63 3.35 3.59 -2.38
CA CYS A 63 3.21 4.73 -3.30
C CYS A 63 2.20 5.76 -2.77
N PRO A 64 2.40 7.05 -3.07
CA PRO A 64 3.54 7.62 -3.80
C PRO A 64 4.81 7.74 -2.95
N ILE A 65 5.97 7.67 -3.60
CA ILE A 65 7.25 8.06 -3.02
C ILE A 65 7.65 9.41 -3.60
N LEU A 66 7.80 10.39 -2.73
CA LEU A 66 8.03 11.78 -3.11
C LEU A 66 9.54 12.03 -3.26
N PRO A 67 10.04 12.33 -4.48
CA PRO A 67 11.45 12.65 -4.69
C PRO A 67 11.98 13.71 -3.74
N TYR A 68 13.18 13.49 -3.18
CA TYR A 68 13.86 14.38 -2.22
C TYR A 68 13.17 14.55 -0.86
N ILE A 69 12.08 13.83 -0.58
CA ILE A 69 11.33 13.93 0.68
C ILE A 69 11.37 12.59 1.43
N ASN A 70 10.79 11.55 0.87
CA ASN A 70 10.75 10.23 1.49
C ASN A 70 11.39 9.12 0.64
N ASP A 71 12.06 9.48 -0.47
CA ASP A 71 12.81 8.59 -1.34
C ASP A 71 14.22 8.30 -0.79
N THR A 72 14.28 7.91 0.47
CA THR A 72 15.54 7.53 1.12
C THR A 72 15.62 6.03 1.36
N ARG A 73 16.84 5.50 1.32
CA ARG A 73 17.10 4.08 1.59
C ARG A 73 16.58 3.67 2.98
N GLU A 74 16.78 4.53 3.96
CA GLU A 74 16.37 4.34 5.35
C GLU A 74 14.84 4.25 5.47
N ASN A 75 14.12 5.12 4.75
CA ASN A 75 12.66 5.11 4.73
C ASN A 75 12.14 3.81 4.11
N ILE A 76 12.58 3.47 2.91
CA ILE A 76 12.13 2.26 2.21
C ILE A 76 12.47 1.00 3.02
N ALA A 77 13.70 0.89 3.53
CA ALA A 77 14.10 -0.24 4.37
C ALA A 77 13.26 -0.34 5.66
N SER A 78 12.87 0.79 6.25
CA SER A 78 12.06 0.81 7.47
C SER A 78 10.62 0.37 7.18
N ILE A 79 10.01 0.83 6.09
CA ILE A 79 8.68 0.39 5.66
C ILE A 79 8.69 -1.11 5.34
N LEU A 80 9.69 -1.60 4.61
CA LEU A 80 9.80 -3.03 4.30
C LEU A 80 9.98 -3.88 5.55
N ARG A 81 10.72 -3.43 6.55
CA ARG A 81 10.79 -4.11 7.86
C ARG A 81 9.42 -4.19 8.54
N MET A 82 8.63 -3.12 8.51
CA MET A 82 7.26 -3.14 9.02
C MET A 82 6.40 -4.15 8.25
N CYS A 83 6.53 -4.22 6.94
CA CYS A 83 5.82 -5.19 6.11
C CYS A 83 6.19 -6.64 6.46
N ILE A 84 7.49 -6.91 6.67
CA ILE A 84 7.99 -8.23 7.09
C ILE A 84 7.44 -8.59 8.47
N GLU A 85 7.55 -7.68 9.45
CA GLU A 85 7.06 -7.91 10.81
C GLU A 85 5.55 -8.13 10.84
N ALA A 86 4.79 -7.37 10.05
CA ALA A 86 3.34 -7.54 9.91
C ALA A 86 2.96 -8.74 9.03
N GLN A 87 3.92 -9.44 8.42
CA GLN A 87 3.70 -10.58 7.53
C GLN A 87 2.68 -10.26 6.42
N VAL A 88 2.84 -9.09 5.78
CA VAL A 88 1.95 -8.71 4.69
C VAL A 88 2.06 -9.70 3.53
N ARG A 89 0.95 -9.94 2.83
CA ARG A 89 0.93 -10.86 1.69
C ARG A 89 1.70 -10.33 0.49
N GLY A 90 1.65 -9.03 0.28
CA GLY A 90 2.31 -8.39 -0.85
C GLY A 90 2.52 -6.91 -0.64
N VAL A 91 3.42 -6.34 -1.43
CA VAL A 91 3.67 -4.89 -1.49
C VAL A 91 3.61 -4.43 -2.94
N ILE A 92 2.64 -3.58 -3.25
CA ILE A 92 2.45 -2.95 -4.56
C ILE A 92 3.36 -1.74 -4.66
N CYS A 93 4.21 -1.71 -5.69
CA CYS A 93 5.06 -0.57 -6.01
C CYS A 93 5.15 -0.43 -7.54
N PHE A 94 4.93 0.78 -8.06
CA PHE A 94 5.01 1.09 -9.49
C PHE A 94 6.27 1.90 -9.85
N GLY A 95 7.29 1.83 -9.00
CA GLY A 95 8.47 2.67 -9.06
C GLY A 95 8.50 3.69 -7.93
N MET A 96 9.68 4.19 -7.64
CA MET A 96 9.89 5.19 -6.59
C MET A 96 9.66 6.59 -7.17
N GLY A 97 8.43 7.04 -7.07
CA GLY A 97 8.02 8.31 -7.65
C GLY A 97 6.58 8.67 -7.34
N MET A 98 6.10 9.68 -8.04
CA MET A 98 4.72 10.16 -7.94
C MET A 98 4.21 10.65 -9.30
N THR A 99 2.92 10.94 -9.37
CA THR A 99 2.31 11.61 -10.53
C THR A 99 1.77 12.98 -10.14
N LEU A 100 1.96 13.97 -11.00
CA LEU A 100 1.42 15.32 -10.84
C LEU A 100 0.44 15.65 -11.95
N ARG A 101 -0.84 15.54 -11.62
CA ARG A 101 -1.94 15.94 -12.52
C ARG A 101 -2.17 17.45 -12.47
N ASP A 102 -2.75 17.99 -13.53
CA ASP A 102 -3.25 19.36 -13.51
C ASP A 102 -4.20 19.57 -12.32
N GLY A 103 -4.12 20.73 -11.69
CA GLY A 103 -4.83 21.02 -10.44
C GLY A 103 -4.15 20.50 -9.17
N SER A 104 -3.63 19.25 -9.18
CA SER A 104 -2.87 18.70 -8.05
C SER A 104 -1.47 19.31 -7.94
N ARG A 105 -0.85 19.67 -9.07
CA ARG A 105 0.49 20.26 -9.15
C ARG A 105 0.58 21.57 -8.38
N GLU A 106 -0.37 22.47 -8.58
CA GLU A 106 -0.38 23.76 -7.89
C GLU A 106 -0.56 23.61 -6.38
N TYR A 107 -1.42 22.67 -5.97
CA TYR A 107 -1.57 22.35 -4.55
C TYR A 107 -0.25 21.79 -3.97
N PHE A 108 0.36 20.83 -4.65
CA PHE A 108 1.62 20.21 -4.24
C PHE A 108 2.73 21.26 -4.11
N TYR A 109 2.89 22.13 -5.11
CA TYR A 109 3.90 23.18 -5.10
C TYR A 109 3.69 24.19 -3.95
N ARG A 110 2.43 24.53 -3.62
CA ARG A 110 2.15 25.35 -2.42
C ARG A 110 2.56 24.64 -1.12
N GLN A 111 2.39 23.31 -1.05
CA GLN A 111 2.82 22.54 0.13
C GLN A 111 4.35 22.46 0.19
N LEU A 112 5.05 22.34 -0.95
CA LEU A 112 6.51 22.41 -0.98
C LEU A 112 7.02 23.76 -0.46
N ASP A 113 6.46 24.86 -0.95
CA ASP A 113 6.82 26.23 -0.47
C ASP A 113 6.66 26.36 1.05
N ARG A 114 5.62 25.72 1.60
CA ARG A 114 5.30 25.80 3.02
C ARG A 114 6.20 24.94 3.91
N HIS A 115 6.49 23.73 3.48
CA HIS A 115 7.12 22.70 4.33
C HIS A 115 8.53 22.32 3.92
N PHE A 116 8.93 22.58 2.68
CA PHE A 116 10.21 22.18 2.09
C PHE A 116 10.78 23.34 1.24
N PRO A 117 11.20 24.46 1.87
CA PRO A 117 11.69 25.65 1.14
C PRO A 117 12.79 25.31 0.13
N GLY A 118 12.68 25.84 -1.10
CA GLY A 118 13.64 25.61 -2.18
C GLY A 118 13.44 24.32 -2.98
N LEU A 119 12.56 23.43 -2.51
CA LEU A 119 12.35 22.16 -3.22
C LEU A 119 11.45 22.32 -4.46
N LYS A 120 10.51 23.26 -4.44
CA LYS A 120 9.66 23.56 -5.59
C LYS A 120 10.47 23.97 -6.83
N GLU A 121 11.44 24.88 -6.67
CA GLU A 121 12.31 25.32 -7.75
C GLU A 121 13.10 24.15 -8.34
N ARG A 122 13.52 23.23 -7.47
CA ARG A 122 14.18 22.00 -7.92
C ARG A 122 13.24 21.12 -8.75
N TYR A 123 12.01 20.90 -8.29
CA TYR A 123 11.01 20.14 -9.04
C TYR A 123 10.71 20.77 -10.40
N ILE A 124 10.52 22.09 -10.46
CA ILE A 124 10.29 22.81 -11.73
C ILE A 124 11.48 22.64 -12.68
N LYS A 125 12.70 22.78 -12.16
CA LYS A 125 13.92 22.66 -12.96
C LYS A 125 14.13 21.26 -13.51
N GLU A 126 13.88 20.21 -12.71
CA GLU A 126 14.20 18.83 -13.06
C GLU A 126 13.08 18.15 -13.84
N TYR A 127 11.84 18.43 -13.50
CA TYR A 127 10.69 17.72 -14.05
C TYR A 127 9.82 18.58 -14.98
N GLY A 128 9.87 19.92 -14.87
CA GLY A 128 9.01 20.80 -15.66
C GLY A 128 7.53 20.43 -15.50
N ASP A 129 6.85 20.22 -16.64
CA ASP A 129 5.42 19.86 -16.69
C ASP A 129 5.16 18.36 -16.81
N ARG A 130 6.15 17.52 -16.56
CA ARG A 130 5.99 16.07 -16.66
C ARG A 130 4.87 15.58 -15.74
N TYR A 131 4.11 14.61 -16.22
CA TYR A 131 3.10 13.91 -15.42
C TYR A 131 3.75 12.96 -14.40
N GLU A 132 4.72 12.17 -14.86
CA GLU A 132 5.48 11.24 -14.02
C GLU A 132 6.72 11.92 -13.46
N ILE A 133 6.89 11.80 -12.17
CA ILE A 133 7.96 12.39 -11.37
C ILE A 133 8.71 11.25 -10.66
N PRO A 134 9.64 10.59 -11.36
CA PRO A 134 10.42 9.51 -10.75
C PRO A 134 11.46 10.07 -9.77
N SER A 135 11.78 9.31 -8.74
CA SER A 135 12.93 9.60 -7.89
C SER A 135 14.23 9.47 -8.68
N PRO A 136 15.20 10.37 -8.50
CA PRO A 136 16.54 10.17 -9.06
C PRO A 136 17.26 8.94 -8.47
N ARG A 137 16.71 8.33 -7.44
CA ARG A 137 17.20 7.10 -6.80
C ARG A 137 16.34 5.87 -7.11
N ASP A 138 15.47 5.95 -8.12
CA ASP A 138 14.52 4.88 -8.43
C ASP A 138 15.21 3.52 -8.58
N ASP A 139 16.24 3.41 -9.41
CA ASP A 139 16.97 2.15 -9.64
C ASP A 139 17.53 1.53 -8.34
N GLU A 140 18.16 2.37 -7.49
CA GLU A 140 18.73 1.93 -6.21
C GLU A 140 17.62 1.42 -5.26
N LEU A 141 16.55 2.20 -5.14
CA LEU A 141 15.48 1.90 -4.21
C LEU A 141 14.60 0.74 -4.68
N MET A 142 14.38 0.62 -5.99
CA MET A 142 13.70 -0.54 -6.57
C MET A 142 14.53 -1.81 -6.42
N SER A 143 15.85 -1.74 -6.58
CA SER A 143 16.74 -2.87 -6.31
C SER A 143 16.66 -3.31 -4.84
N LEU A 144 16.66 -2.36 -3.90
CA LEU A 144 16.45 -2.66 -2.48
C LEU A 144 15.08 -3.31 -2.22
N PHE A 145 14.03 -2.77 -2.84
CA PHE A 145 12.66 -3.26 -2.72
C PHE A 145 12.55 -4.72 -3.18
N HIS A 146 12.96 -5.01 -4.42
CA HIS A 146 12.90 -6.35 -4.99
C HIS A 146 13.70 -7.36 -4.15
N HIS A 147 14.97 -7.05 -3.87
CA HIS A 147 15.83 -7.91 -3.07
C HIS A 147 15.25 -8.23 -1.69
N THR A 148 14.71 -7.22 -1.00
CA THR A 148 14.14 -7.40 0.34
C THR A 148 12.87 -8.26 0.30
N CYS A 149 11.98 -8.02 -0.67
CA CYS A 149 10.76 -8.78 -0.83
C CYS A 149 11.03 -10.23 -1.20
N GLU A 150 11.96 -10.49 -2.13
CA GLU A 150 12.39 -11.83 -2.51
C GLU A 150 12.92 -12.61 -1.29
N GLN A 151 13.85 -12.02 -0.53
CA GLN A 151 14.41 -12.67 0.65
C GLN A 151 13.38 -12.96 1.74
N SER A 152 12.33 -12.15 1.81
CA SER A 152 11.29 -12.26 2.85
C SER A 152 10.06 -13.07 2.40
N GLY A 153 10.04 -13.51 1.13
CA GLY A 153 8.90 -14.23 0.56
C GLY A 153 7.62 -13.37 0.44
N ILE A 154 7.78 -12.04 0.39
CA ILE A 154 6.67 -11.10 0.17
C ILE A 154 6.42 -10.98 -1.32
N MET A 155 5.17 -11.17 -1.74
CA MET A 155 4.75 -10.96 -3.12
C MET A 155 4.98 -9.50 -3.53
N HIS A 156 5.66 -9.27 -4.66
CA HIS A 156 6.03 -7.92 -5.08
C HIS A 156 5.95 -7.70 -6.60
N ASP A 157 5.53 -8.71 -7.33
CA ASP A 157 5.08 -8.55 -8.71
C ASP A 157 3.63 -8.03 -8.71
N ASN A 158 3.41 -6.89 -9.36
CA ASN A 158 2.10 -6.24 -9.34
C ASN A 158 1.03 -7.09 -10.03
N ASP A 159 1.35 -7.77 -11.12
CA ASP A 159 0.38 -8.60 -11.85
C ASP A 159 -0.02 -9.81 -11.02
N GLU A 160 0.93 -10.45 -10.33
CA GLU A 160 0.65 -11.54 -9.39
C GLU A 160 -0.21 -11.07 -8.21
N ILE A 161 0.09 -9.89 -7.64
CA ILE A 161 -0.70 -9.32 -6.55
C ILE A 161 -2.12 -9.02 -7.02
N PHE A 162 -2.29 -8.39 -8.19
CA PHE A 162 -3.62 -8.12 -8.72
C PHE A 162 -4.38 -9.40 -9.07
N ALA A 163 -3.73 -10.41 -9.63
CA ALA A 163 -4.32 -11.72 -9.83
C ALA A 163 -4.77 -12.35 -8.51
N TYR A 164 -3.95 -12.26 -7.46
CA TYR A 164 -4.32 -12.70 -6.12
C TYR A 164 -5.52 -11.92 -5.57
N LEU A 165 -5.54 -10.60 -5.70
CA LEU A 165 -6.64 -9.75 -5.20
C LEU A 165 -7.97 -10.05 -5.89
N HIS A 166 -7.96 -10.33 -7.19
CA HIS A 166 -9.17 -10.62 -7.98
C HIS A 166 -9.64 -12.07 -7.90
N ARG A 167 -8.79 -12.99 -7.41
CA ARG A 167 -9.20 -14.41 -7.27
C ARG A 167 -10.25 -14.55 -6.17
N PHE A 168 -11.45 -14.98 -6.56
CA PHE A 168 -12.45 -15.39 -5.59
C PHE A 168 -12.08 -16.77 -5.00
N GLU A 169 -12.21 -16.90 -3.68
CA GLU A 169 -11.96 -18.15 -2.96
C GLU A 169 -13.25 -18.57 -2.25
N GLU A 170 -13.80 -19.70 -2.63
CA GLU A 170 -14.93 -20.31 -1.95
C GLU A 170 -14.39 -21.32 -0.93
N LYS A 171 -14.45 -20.96 0.36
CA LYS A 171 -13.96 -21.80 1.46
C LYS A 171 -15.03 -22.69 2.06
N GLU A 172 -16.28 -22.24 1.97
CA GLU A 172 -17.45 -23.06 2.31
C GLU A 172 -18.30 -23.24 1.05
N PRO A 173 -18.76 -24.46 0.74
CA PRO A 173 -19.74 -24.61 -0.32
C PRO A 173 -20.96 -23.76 0.06
N PHE A 174 -21.26 -22.74 -0.72
CA PHE A 174 -22.52 -22.03 -0.58
C PHE A 174 -23.63 -23.04 -0.66
N GLY A 175 -24.38 -23.20 0.43
CA GLY A 175 -25.52 -24.08 0.51
C GLY A 175 -26.72 -23.59 -0.33
N GLN A 176 -26.43 -22.97 -1.47
CA GLN A 176 -27.46 -22.67 -2.46
C GLN A 176 -27.83 -23.97 -3.16
N LEU A 177 -28.83 -24.62 -2.61
CA LEU A 177 -29.49 -25.74 -3.32
C LEU A 177 -29.97 -25.18 -4.67
N SER A 178 -29.48 -25.75 -5.76
CA SER A 178 -30.12 -25.50 -7.06
C SER A 178 -31.57 -25.97 -7.00
N LEU A 179 -32.46 -25.30 -7.76
CA LEU A 179 -33.87 -25.73 -7.87
C LEU A 179 -34.04 -27.23 -8.20
N TRP A 180 -33.02 -27.85 -8.77
CA TRP A 180 -32.95 -29.25 -9.12
C TRP A 180 -32.54 -30.20 -7.97
N GLN A 181 -32.06 -29.63 -6.85
CA GLN A 181 -31.62 -30.36 -5.65
C GLN A 181 -32.69 -30.38 -4.53
N LEU A 182 -33.84 -29.74 -4.76
CA LEU A 182 -34.96 -29.79 -3.85
C LEU A 182 -35.58 -31.22 -3.96
N PRO A 183 -35.81 -31.92 -2.82
CA PRO A 183 -36.51 -33.19 -2.85
C PRO A 183 -37.89 -32.96 -3.48
N ARG A 184 -38.21 -33.75 -4.52
CA ARG A 184 -39.57 -33.80 -5.06
C ARG A 184 -40.43 -34.42 -3.97
N ASN A 185 -41.36 -33.64 -3.42
CA ASN A 185 -42.39 -34.19 -2.56
C ASN A 185 -43.21 -35.15 -3.40
N GLU A 186 -43.11 -36.43 -3.11
CA GLU A 186 -44.03 -37.49 -3.60
C GLU A 186 -45.39 -37.36 -2.92
#